data_d441ca77b8f63da8f34de0003adf913a
#
_entry.id   d441ca77b8f63da8f34de0003adf913a
#
_cell.length_a   1.000
_cell.length_b   1.000
_cell.length_c   1.000
_cell.angle_alpha   90.00
_cell.angle_beta   90.00
_cell.angle_gamma   90.00
#
_symmetry.space_group_name_H-M   'P 1'
#
loop_
_entity.id
_entity.type
_entity.pdbx_description
1 polymer ?
#
loop_
_entity_poly.entity_id
_entity_poly.type
_entity_poly.pdbx_seq_one_letter_code
_entity_poly.pdbx_strand_id
1 'polypeptide(L)'
;FLTYDKFAAEKFMSFKNTMLDVCPGGENYFKILEDKDYWVKFIEKYADRITYGTDTYNFEYDNEENWLKNTGNRPLLVQNFFTTDNEHVYIDRKYTGIGLSEKDVNKIFYENLYNRLGEPKPIDYDYFIEKCDELLFSADPESLSRYNLWCMKNDFITMKKGEKVW
;
A
#
# COMPACT_ATOMS: atom_id res chain seq x y z
N PHE A 1 3.35 10.09 4.54
CA PHE A 1 3.71 10.23 5.95
C PHE A 1 4.62 11.45 6.15
N LEU A 2 4.32 12.29 7.15
CA LEU A 2 4.97 13.60 7.31
C LEU A 2 6.24 13.53 8.18
N THR A 3 7.18 12.63 7.84
CA THR A 3 8.39 12.38 8.65
C THR A 3 9.42 13.50 8.66
N TYR A 4 9.28 14.49 7.78
CA TYR A 4 10.18 15.63 7.69
C TYR A 4 9.76 16.82 8.57
N ASP A 5 8.50 16.82 9.03
CA ASP A 5 7.95 17.93 9.82
C ASP A 5 7.03 17.41 10.93
N LYS A 6 7.57 17.34 12.14
CA LYS A 6 6.84 16.88 13.33
C LYS A 6 5.63 17.76 13.67
N PHE A 7 5.74 19.07 13.48
CA PHE A 7 4.64 19.99 13.74
C PHE A 7 3.51 19.77 12.75
N ALA A 8 3.84 19.61 11.46
CA ALA A 8 2.85 19.31 10.44
C ALA A 8 2.18 17.94 10.70
N ALA A 9 2.95 16.92 11.12
CA ALA A 9 2.41 15.60 11.45
C ALA A 9 1.41 15.66 12.61
N GLU A 10 1.77 16.30 13.72
CA GLU A 10 0.87 16.50 14.88
C GLU A 10 -0.36 17.34 14.50
N LYS A 11 -0.15 18.42 13.72
CA LYS A 11 -1.24 19.27 13.24
C LYS A 11 -2.22 18.48 12.36
N PHE A 12 -1.71 17.68 11.44
CA PHE A 12 -2.53 16.85 10.57
C PHE A 12 -3.35 15.83 11.38
N MET A 13 -2.71 15.16 12.33
CA MET A 13 -3.38 14.19 13.19
C MET A 13 -4.30 14.80 14.25
N SER A 14 -4.27 16.12 14.44
CA SER A 14 -5.26 16.82 15.29
C SER A 14 -6.66 16.83 14.65
N PHE A 15 -6.79 16.65 13.35
CA PHE A 15 -8.07 16.51 12.68
C PHE A 15 -8.60 15.08 12.84
N LYS A 16 -9.85 14.94 13.30
CA LYS A 16 -10.43 13.62 13.64
C LYS A 16 -10.57 12.66 12.46
N ASN A 17 -10.76 13.18 11.26
CA ASN A 17 -11.06 12.37 10.06
C ASN A 17 -9.84 12.15 9.17
N THR A 18 -8.63 12.33 9.70
CA THR A 18 -7.39 12.08 8.96
C THR A 18 -6.80 10.73 9.31
N MET A 19 -6.19 10.11 8.32
CA MET A 19 -5.36 8.92 8.46
C MET A 19 -4.01 9.18 7.79
N LEU A 20 -2.98 8.49 8.25
CA LEU A 20 -1.67 8.48 7.63
C LEU A 20 -1.43 7.11 7.01
N ASP A 21 -0.76 7.11 5.88
CA ASP A 21 -0.31 5.92 5.20
C ASP A 21 1.21 5.79 5.38
N VAL A 22 1.68 4.62 5.73
CA VAL A 22 3.11 4.30 5.83
C VAL A 22 3.64 3.68 4.53
N CYS A 23 3.09 4.08 3.41
CA CYS A 23 3.46 3.70 2.04
C CYS A 23 4.54 4.63 1.44
N PRO A 24 5.73 4.76 2.00
CA PRO A 24 6.76 5.62 1.48
C PRO A 24 7.85 4.82 0.79
N GLY A 25 8.67 5.49 0.05
CA GLY A 25 9.99 4.99 -0.25
C GLY A 25 10.82 4.74 1.02
N GLY A 26 11.88 3.93 0.90
CA GLY A 26 12.70 3.53 2.06
C GLY A 26 13.27 4.70 2.88
N GLU A 27 13.45 5.86 2.26
CA GLU A 27 13.98 7.08 2.90
C GLU A 27 13.16 7.57 4.11
N ASN A 28 11.85 7.35 4.10
CA ASN A 28 11.00 7.77 5.21
C ASN A 28 11.25 6.95 6.49
N TYR A 29 11.55 5.67 6.36
CA TYR A 29 11.91 4.83 7.50
C TYR A 29 13.23 5.25 8.11
N PHE A 30 14.23 5.57 7.29
CA PHE A 30 15.49 6.12 7.79
C PHE A 30 15.30 7.47 8.45
N LYS A 31 14.37 8.29 7.96
CA LYS A 31 14.03 9.57 8.57
C LYS A 31 13.37 9.42 9.94
N ILE A 32 12.51 8.43 10.11
CA ILE A 32 11.94 8.06 11.41
C ILE A 32 13.06 7.72 12.40
N LEU A 33 14.09 6.99 11.96
CA LEU A 33 15.19 6.57 12.83
C LEU A 33 16.12 7.71 13.27
N GLU A 34 16.14 8.86 12.60
CA GLU A 34 16.89 10.04 13.03
C GLU A 34 16.38 10.61 14.37
N ASP A 35 15.09 10.38 14.69
CA ASP A 35 14.49 10.68 15.98
C ASP A 35 13.50 9.60 16.39
N LYS A 36 14.03 8.41 16.58
CA LYS A 36 13.27 7.17 16.85
C LYS A 36 12.31 7.35 18.02
N ASP A 37 12.77 7.90 19.13
CA ASP A 37 11.98 8.02 20.36
C ASP A 37 10.72 8.88 20.17
N TYR A 38 10.82 9.95 19.41
CA TYR A 38 9.67 10.80 19.07
C TYR A 38 8.70 10.05 18.15
N TRP A 39 9.21 9.46 17.07
CA TRP A 39 8.36 8.84 16.08
C TRP A 39 7.69 7.54 16.55
N VAL A 40 8.35 6.76 17.41
CA VAL A 40 7.72 5.61 18.06
C VAL A 40 6.52 6.07 18.89
N LYS A 41 6.68 7.06 19.76
CA LYS A 41 5.58 7.61 20.56
C LYS A 41 4.47 8.20 19.70
N PHE A 42 4.81 8.85 18.59
CA PHE A 42 3.83 9.37 17.64
C PHE A 42 3.03 8.24 16.98
N ILE A 43 3.72 7.20 16.50
CA ILE A 43 3.08 6.04 15.85
C ILE A 43 2.18 5.30 16.86
N GLU A 44 2.65 5.03 18.07
CA GLU A 44 1.85 4.39 19.12
C GLU A 44 0.61 5.23 19.48
N LYS A 45 0.77 6.54 19.62
CA LYS A 45 -0.33 7.49 19.91
C LYS A 45 -1.43 7.47 18.86
N TYR A 46 -1.05 7.30 17.60
CA TYR A 46 -1.95 7.36 16.45
C TYR A 46 -2.12 6.03 15.72
N ALA A 47 -1.75 4.91 16.34
CA ALA A 47 -1.78 3.59 15.72
C ALA A 47 -3.14 3.20 15.15
N ASP A 48 -4.24 3.73 15.70
CA ASP A 48 -5.61 3.52 15.23
C ASP A 48 -5.98 4.31 13.95
N ARG A 49 -5.07 5.16 13.47
CA ARG A 49 -5.24 6.01 12.29
C ARG A 49 -4.06 6.00 11.34
N ILE A 50 -3.23 4.98 11.43
CA ILE A 50 -2.14 4.74 10.49
C ILE A 50 -2.45 3.47 9.72
N THR A 51 -2.23 3.46 8.40
CA THR A 51 -2.48 2.31 7.53
C THR A 51 -1.20 1.81 6.89
N TYR A 52 -1.16 0.51 6.63
CA TYR A 52 -0.07 -0.17 5.96
C TYR A 52 -0.12 0.04 4.45
N GLY A 53 1.04 0.22 3.86
CA GLY A 53 1.27 0.21 2.43
C GLY A 53 2.73 -0.06 2.12
N THR A 54 3.08 -0.42 0.91
CA THR A 54 4.43 -0.80 0.51
C THR A 54 4.99 0.05 -0.62
N ASP A 55 4.17 0.82 -1.31
CA ASP A 55 4.55 1.55 -2.53
C ASP A 55 5.21 0.63 -3.58
N THR A 56 4.74 -0.62 -3.65
CA THR A 56 5.25 -1.58 -4.62
C THR A 56 4.55 -1.40 -5.97
N TYR A 57 5.31 -1.27 -7.02
CA TYR A 57 4.82 -1.11 -8.39
C TYR A 57 5.61 -2.02 -9.35
N ASN A 58 5.08 -2.24 -10.54
CA ASN A 58 5.60 -3.22 -11.51
C ASN A 58 6.13 -2.62 -12.82
N PHE A 59 6.40 -1.34 -12.85
CA PHE A 59 6.99 -0.69 -14.02
C PHE A 59 8.44 -0.25 -13.74
N GLU A 60 9.21 -0.04 -14.79
CA GLU A 60 10.58 0.49 -14.72
C GLU A 60 11.65 -0.48 -14.22
N TYR A 61 11.44 -1.79 -14.36
CA TYR A 61 12.52 -2.77 -14.12
C TYR A 61 12.99 -3.39 -15.44
N ASP A 62 14.31 -3.43 -15.61
CA ASP A 62 14.95 -3.92 -16.82
C ASP A 62 14.72 -5.42 -17.08
N ASN A 63 14.39 -6.16 -16.01
CA ASN A 63 14.16 -7.60 -16.09
C ASN A 63 13.35 -8.12 -14.88
N GLU A 64 12.86 -9.36 -15.01
CA GLU A 64 12.04 -10.04 -14.01
C GLU A 64 12.76 -10.23 -12.67
N GLU A 65 14.08 -10.52 -12.68
CA GLU A 65 14.86 -10.71 -11.45
C GLU A 65 14.90 -9.42 -10.60
N ASN A 66 15.15 -8.28 -11.24
CA ASN A 66 15.15 -6.98 -10.57
C ASN A 66 13.75 -6.62 -10.07
N TRP A 67 12.71 -6.94 -10.81
CA TRP A 67 11.34 -6.74 -10.40
C TRP A 67 11.00 -7.57 -9.16
N LEU A 68 11.28 -8.88 -9.16
CA LEU A 68 11.04 -9.77 -8.02
C LEU A 68 11.81 -9.33 -6.78
N LYS A 69 13.08 -8.97 -6.93
CA LYS A 69 13.92 -8.48 -5.83
C LYS A 69 13.34 -7.22 -5.19
N ASN A 70 12.94 -6.25 -5.98
CA ASN A 70 12.40 -4.99 -5.45
C ASN A 70 10.98 -5.17 -4.89
N THR A 71 10.14 -5.95 -5.54
CA THR A 71 8.78 -6.26 -5.09
C THR A 71 8.79 -7.00 -3.75
N GLY A 72 9.75 -7.90 -3.52
CA GLY A 72 9.90 -8.59 -2.23
C GLY A 72 10.54 -7.73 -1.14
N ASN A 73 11.51 -6.88 -1.48
CA ASN A 73 12.26 -6.11 -0.50
C ASN A 73 11.44 -5.02 0.20
N ARG A 74 10.50 -4.37 -0.49
CA ARG A 74 9.67 -3.31 0.13
C ARG A 74 8.71 -3.82 1.19
N PRO A 75 7.90 -4.87 0.95
CA PRO A 75 7.09 -5.47 1.99
C PRO A 75 7.91 -5.94 3.20
N LEU A 76 9.08 -6.54 2.98
CA LEU A 76 9.97 -6.96 4.06
C LEU A 76 10.54 -5.79 4.85
N LEU A 77 10.91 -4.68 4.18
CA LEU A 77 11.31 -3.45 4.88
C LEU A 77 10.21 -2.98 5.83
N VAL A 78 8.99 -2.83 5.32
CA VAL A 78 7.87 -2.33 6.13
C VAL A 78 7.56 -3.28 7.28
N GLN A 79 7.47 -4.57 7.00
CA GLN A 79 7.20 -5.58 8.02
C GLN A 79 8.28 -5.55 9.12
N ASN A 80 9.55 -5.72 8.76
CA ASN A 80 10.63 -5.77 9.73
C ASN A 80 10.78 -4.47 10.51
N PHE A 81 10.56 -3.33 9.87
CA PHE A 81 10.64 -2.03 10.52
C PHE A 81 9.66 -1.90 11.69
N PHE A 82 8.42 -2.33 11.51
CA PHE A 82 7.38 -2.21 12.53
C PHE A 82 7.38 -3.35 13.54
N THR A 83 7.70 -4.59 13.13
CA THR A 83 7.48 -5.78 13.96
C THR A 83 8.69 -6.22 14.77
N THR A 84 9.88 -5.71 14.48
CA THR A 84 11.11 -6.14 15.18
C THR A 84 11.91 -4.94 15.69
N ASP A 85 12.80 -5.19 16.63
CA ASP A 85 13.82 -4.25 17.12
C ASP A 85 15.25 -4.68 16.70
N ASN A 86 15.36 -5.65 15.80
CA ASN A 86 16.62 -6.18 15.29
C ASN A 86 17.22 -5.30 14.17
N GLU A 87 18.52 -5.53 13.92
CA GLU A 87 19.20 -4.95 12.75
C GLU A 87 18.81 -5.71 11.48
N HIS A 88 18.50 -4.99 10.44
CA HIS A 88 18.18 -5.47 9.09
C HIS A 88 18.95 -4.69 8.04
N VAL A 89 18.89 -5.18 6.79
CA VAL A 89 19.48 -4.50 5.63
C VAL A 89 18.38 -4.29 4.58
N TYR A 90 18.31 -3.08 4.08
CA TYR A 90 17.48 -2.74 2.91
C TYR A 90 18.35 -2.09 1.84
N ILE A 91 18.46 -2.75 0.71
CA ILE A 91 19.42 -2.42 -0.36
C ILE A 91 20.85 -2.43 0.24
N ASP A 92 21.48 -1.29 0.42
CA ASP A 92 22.84 -1.16 0.94
C ASP A 92 22.89 -0.49 2.33
N ARG A 93 21.75 -0.31 2.98
CA ARG A 93 21.65 0.42 4.25
C ARG A 93 21.17 -0.48 5.37
N LYS A 94 21.91 -0.46 6.47
CA LYS A 94 21.48 -1.07 7.73
C LYS A 94 20.46 -0.17 8.43
N TYR A 95 19.50 -0.79 9.08
CA TYR A 95 18.52 -0.13 9.93
C TYR A 95 18.09 -1.05 11.08
N THR A 96 17.59 -0.48 12.14
CA THR A 96 17.00 -1.21 13.25
C THR A 96 15.50 -0.96 13.24
N GLY A 97 14.71 -2.01 13.35
CA GLY A 97 13.26 -1.89 13.46
C GLY A 97 12.84 -1.13 14.72
N ILE A 98 11.59 -0.73 14.80
CA ILE A 98 11.04 0.02 15.95
C ILE A 98 10.30 -0.87 16.96
N GLY A 99 9.98 -2.12 16.60
CA GLY A 99 9.45 -3.13 17.52
C GLY A 99 8.14 -2.72 18.20
N LEU A 100 7.13 -2.32 17.44
CA LEU A 100 5.82 -1.99 18.00
C LEU A 100 5.16 -3.21 18.65
N SER A 101 4.20 -2.95 19.55
CA SER A 101 3.36 -4.01 20.09
C SER A 101 2.57 -4.73 19.00
N GLU A 102 2.33 -6.03 19.16
CA GLU A 102 1.49 -6.81 18.24
C GLU A 102 0.12 -6.15 18.01
N LYS A 103 -0.47 -5.57 19.06
CA LYS A 103 -1.72 -4.84 18.99
C LYS A 103 -1.65 -3.65 18.02
N ASP A 104 -0.60 -2.85 18.06
CA ASP A 104 -0.48 -1.67 17.20
C ASP A 104 -0.08 -2.06 15.78
N VAL A 105 0.72 -3.11 15.62
CA VAL A 105 1.01 -3.73 14.31
C VAL A 105 -0.29 -4.19 13.64
N ASN A 106 -1.15 -4.93 14.34
CA ASN A 106 -2.42 -5.42 13.80
C ASN A 106 -3.34 -4.27 13.36
N LYS A 107 -3.43 -3.19 14.13
CA LYS A 107 -4.18 -1.99 13.72
C LYS A 107 -3.63 -1.41 12.42
N ILE A 108 -2.32 -1.16 12.36
CA ILE A 108 -1.67 -0.49 11.22
C ILE A 108 -1.76 -1.36 9.97
N PHE A 109 -1.52 -2.67 10.09
CA PHE A 109 -1.39 -3.58 8.94
C PHE A 109 -2.73 -4.06 8.40
N TYR A 110 -3.76 -4.11 9.23
CA TYR A 110 -5.02 -4.72 8.85
C TYR A 110 -6.26 -3.97 9.36
N GLU A 111 -6.40 -3.81 10.69
CA GLU A 111 -7.68 -3.44 11.30
C GLU A 111 -8.16 -2.05 10.86
N ASN A 112 -7.28 -1.06 10.77
CA ASN A 112 -7.67 0.30 10.44
C ASN A 112 -8.26 0.40 9.03
N LEU A 113 -7.63 -0.27 8.05
CA LEU A 113 -8.13 -0.28 6.68
C LEU A 113 -9.43 -1.08 6.59
N TYR A 114 -9.47 -2.26 7.22
CA TYR A 114 -10.67 -3.09 7.28
C TYR A 114 -11.86 -2.37 7.91
N ASN A 115 -11.66 -1.74 9.06
CA ASN A 115 -12.69 -0.98 9.74
C ASN A 115 -13.18 0.24 8.93
N ARG A 116 -12.31 0.79 8.09
CA ARG A 116 -12.66 1.91 7.20
C ARG A 116 -13.45 1.48 5.98
N LEU A 117 -13.08 0.38 5.36
CA LEU A 117 -13.71 -0.13 4.14
C LEU A 117 -14.94 -1.01 4.45
N GLY A 118 -14.94 -1.66 5.60
CA GLY A 118 -15.94 -2.67 5.98
C GLY A 118 -15.71 -4.01 5.27
N GLU A 119 -16.68 -4.89 5.38
CA GLU A 119 -16.64 -6.18 4.71
C GLU A 119 -16.56 -6.02 3.19
N PRO A 120 -15.72 -6.82 2.50
CA PRO A 120 -15.68 -6.83 1.06
C PRO A 120 -17.07 -7.14 0.50
N LYS A 121 -17.58 -6.27 -0.35
CA LYS A 121 -18.83 -6.53 -1.06
C LYS A 121 -18.58 -7.49 -2.21
N PRO A 122 -19.54 -8.34 -2.56
CA PRO A 122 -19.45 -9.11 -3.79
C PRO A 122 -19.18 -8.19 -4.98
N ILE A 123 -18.34 -8.64 -5.89
CA ILE A 123 -18.03 -7.88 -7.10
C ILE A 123 -19.28 -7.81 -7.98
N ASP A 124 -19.72 -6.63 -8.32
CA ASP A 124 -20.76 -6.39 -9.31
C ASP A 124 -20.14 -6.43 -10.73
N TYR A 125 -20.03 -7.65 -11.24
CA TYR A 125 -19.47 -7.87 -12.57
C TYR A 125 -20.27 -7.18 -13.67
N ASP A 126 -21.58 -7.05 -13.54
CA ASP A 126 -22.42 -6.37 -14.54
C ASP A 126 -22.09 -4.90 -14.63
N TYR A 127 -21.94 -4.24 -13.48
CA TYR A 127 -21.48 -2.86 -13.44
C TYR A 127 -20.10 -2.67 -14.10
N PHE A 128 -19.14 -3.54 -13.82
CA PHE A 128 -17.81 -3.41 -14.41
C PHE A 128 -17.81 -3.69 -15.92
N ILE A 129 -18.59 -4.65 -16.39
CA ILE A 129 -18.73 -4.97 -17.82
C ILE A 129 -19.35 -3.76 -18.54
N GLU A 130 -20.43 -3.18 -18.00
CA GLU A 130 -21.07 -1.97 -18.54
C GLU A 130 -20.08 -0.79 -18.61
N LYS A 131 -19.31 -0.56 -17.55
CA LYS A 131 -18.28 0.49 -17.53
C LYS A 131 -17.17 0.27 -18.56
N CYS A 132 -16.75 -0.97 -18.77
CA CYS A 132 -15.82 -1.28 -19.85
C CYS A 132 -16.42 -0.93 -21.22
N ASP A 133 -17.72 -1.21 -21.46
CA ASP A 133 -18.39 -0.87 -22.72
C ASP A 133 -18.48 0.65 -22.94
N GLU A 134 -18.85 1.41 -21.91
CA GLU A 134 -18.87 2.87 -21.97
C GLU A 134 -17.50 3.44 -22.35
N LEU A 135 -16.44 2.96 -21.70
CA LEU A 135 -15.07 3.41 -21.96
C LEU A 135 -14.56 2.96 -23.33
N LEU A 136 -14.90 1.74 -23.78
CA LEU A 136 -14.55 1.23 -25.09
C LEU A 136 -15.20 2.06 -26.23
N PHE A 137 -16.40 2.58 -25.99
CA PHE A 137 -17.09 3.44 -26.94
C PHE A 137 -16.34 4.76 -27.18
N SER A 138 -15.73 5.33 -26.16
CA SER A 138 -15.01 6.60 -26.21
C SER A 138 -13.50 6.47 -26.47
N ALA A 139 -12.91 5.27 -26.33
CA ALA A 139 -11.49 5.05 -26.51
C ALA A 139 -11.08 5.04 -27.98
N ASP A 140 -9.90 5.59 -28.27
CA ASP A 140 -9.27 5.52 -29.59
C ASP A 140 -9.16 4.05 -30.03
N PRO A 141 -9.68 3.68 -31.22
CA PRO A 141 -9.66 2.32 -31.75
C PRO A 141 -8.30 1.66 -31.80
N GLU A 142 -7.24 2.40 -32.04
CA GLU A 142 -5.88 1.92 -32.19
C GLU A 142 -5.06 2.00 -30.88
N SER A 143 -5.67 2.44 -29.78
CA SER A 143 -4.95 2.63 -28.52
C SER A 143 -4.75 1.33 -27.75
N LEU A 144 -3.60 1.21 -27.05
CA LEU A 144 -3.35 0.14 -26.07
C LEU A 144 -4.39 0.14 -24.94
N SER A 145 -4.91 1.33 -24.59
CA SER A 145 -5.97 1.46 -23.58
C SER A 145 -7.24 0.75 -24.00
N ARG A 146 -7.64 0.85 -25.28
CA ARG A 146 -8.80 0.13 -25.81
C ARG A 146 -8.61 -1.38 -25.75
N TYR A 147 -7.43 -1.88 -26.14
CA TYR A 147 -7.10 -3.29 -26.03
C TYR A 147 -7.18 -3.79 -24.57
N ASN A 148 -6.59 -3.07 -23.64
CA ASN A 148 -6.63 -3.42 -22.22
C ASN A 148 -8.06 -3.44 -21.67
N LEU A 149 -8.89 -2.46 -22.01
CA LEU A 149 -10.31 -2.42 -21.62
C LEU A 149 -11.08 -3.62 -22.17
N TRP A 150 -10.80 -4.01 -23.40
CA TRP A 150 -11.40 -5.20 -24.01
C TRP A 150 -10.98 -6.48 -23.25
N CYS A 151 -9.70 -6.63 -22.91
CA CYS A 151 -9.22 -7.74 -22.10
C CYS A 151 -9.93 -7.78 -20.74
N MET A 152 -9.93 -6.66 -19.99
CA MET A 152 -10.59 -6.54 -18.69
C MET A 152 -12.08 -6.91 -18.76
N LYS A 153 -12.80 -6.47 -19.79
CA LYS A 153 -14.20 -6.83 -19.98
C LYS A 153 -14.38 -8.35 -20.10
N ASN A 154 -13.55 -9.00 -20.93
CA ASN A 154 -13.62 -10.45 -21.11
C ASN A 154 -13.26 -11.21 -19.81
N ASP A 155 -12.31 -10.71 -19.04
CA ASP A 155 -11.95 -11.25 -17.73
C ASP A 155 -13.14 -11.16 -16.76
N PHE A 156 -13.83 -10.03 -16.67
CA PHE A 156 -15.05 -9.89 -15.86
C PHE A 156 -16.18 -10.81 -16.32
N ILE A 157 -16.37 -11.02 -17.62
CA ILE A 157 -17.35 -11.96 -18.16
C ILE A 157 -17.02 -13.40 -17.74
N THR A 158 -15.73 -13.77 -17.77
CA THR A 158 -15.23 -15.08 -17.39
C THR A 158 -15.40 -15.31 -15.89
N MET A 159 -14.98 -14.34 -15.06
CA MET A 159 -15.14 -14.39 -13.60
C MET A 159 -16.62 -14.47 -13.19
N LYS A 160 -17.52 -13.76 -13.87
CA LYS A 160 -18.96 -13.83 -13.61
C LYS A 160 -19.52 -15.23 -13.79
N LYS A 161 -18.96 -16.04 -14.70
CA LYS A 161 -19.31 -17.44 -14.88
C LYS A 161 -18.70 -18.38 -13.85
N GLY A 162 -17.87 -17.87 -12.93
CA GLY A 162 -17.11 -18.68 -11.96
C GLY A 162 -15.89 -19.38 -12.55
N GLU A 163 -15.45 -18.95 -13.73
CA GLU A 163 -14.27 -19.49 -14.40
C GLU A 163 -13.01 -18.72 -13.98
N LYS A 164 -11.84 -19.38 -14.02
CA LYS A 164 -10.56 -18.72 -13.74
C LYS A 164 -10.06 -17.97 -14.97
N VAL A 165 -9.45 -16.83 -14.75
CA VAL A 165 -8.88 -15.96 -15.81
C VAL A 165 -7.39 -16.25 -16.04
N TRP A 166 -6.70 -16.95 -15.07
CA TRP A 166 -5.29 -17.33 -15.09
C TRP A 166 -5.08 -18.69 -14.42
#